data_2923529be2cd94d502b177b4587953d0
#
_entry.id   2923529be2cd94d502b177b4587953d0
#
_cell.length_a   1.000
_cell.length_b   1.000
_cell.length_c   1.000
_cell.angle_alpha   90.00
_cell.angle_beta   90.00
_cell.angle_gamma   90.00
#
_symmetry.space_group_name_H-M   'P 1'
#
loop_
_entity.id
_entity.type
_entity.pdbx_description
1 polymer ?
#
loop_
_entity_poly.entity_id
_entity_poly.type
_entity_poly.pdbx_seq_one_letter_code
_entity_poly.pdbx_strand_id
1 'polypeptide(L)'
;EYNEIKHDCVQILKDINRMEIYDLIDAVKKMSKYKLDIYDYLDIMMMWYRDILMLKVSGSPDKLLFKEEYATLKQQANYISYEGIENVLKALDKVKVRLEANVNFDIAMELLLLTIKENQNDRSNRS
;
A
#
# COMPACT_ATOMS: atom_id res chain seq x y z
N GLU A 1 -1.91 15.32 -13.31
CA GLU A 1 -2.44 15.12 -11.98
C GLU A 1 -2.34 13.66 -11.53
N TYR A 2 -2.61 12.73 -12.42
CA TYR A 2 -2.42 11.30 -12.11
C TYR A 2 -0.97 11.02 -11.74
N ASN A 3 -0.02 11.66 -12.42
CA ASN A 3 1.39 11.48 -12.12
C ASN A 3 1.76 11.98 -10.73
N GLU A 4 1.12 13.04 -10.27
CA GLU A 4 1.33 13.55 -8.92
C GLU A 4 0.78 12.57 -7.89
N ILE A 5 -0.42 12.05 -8.13
CA ILE A 5 -1.04 11.05 -7.27
C ILE A 5 -0.13 9.83 -7.15
N LYS A 6 0.35 9.35 -8.31
CA LYS A 6 1.22 8.17 -8.35
C LYS A 6 2.51 8.42 -7.56
N HIS A 7 3.12 9.58 -7.76
CA HIS A 7 4.36 9.91 -7.06
C HIS A 7 4.15 9.91 -5.54
N ASP A 8 3.12 10.59 -5.08
CA ASP A 8 2.87 10.69 -3.64
C ASP A 8 2.50 9.35 -3.04
N CYS A 9 1.70 8.56 -3.75
CA CYS A 9 1.31 7.24 -3.29
C CYS A 9 2.53 6.33 -3.15
N VAL A 10 3.38 6.30 -4.17
CA VAL A 10 4.56 5.45 -4.15
C VAL A 10 5.50 5.85 -3.02
N GLN A 11 5.64 7.15 -2.73
CA GLN A 11 6.49 7.58 -1.63
C GLN A 11 6.01 7.01 -0.30
N ILE A 12 4.71 7.02 -0.04
CA ILE A 12 4.16 6.44 1.18
C ILE A 12 4.44 4.94 1.22
N LEU A 13 4.19 4.23 0.13
CA LEU A 13 4.40 2.79 0.07
C LEU A 13 5.86 2.40 0.29
N LYS A 14 6.78 3.21 -0.19
CA LYS A 14 8.20 2.95 0.01
C LYS A 14 8.63 3.12 1.46
N ASP A 15 7.96 4.00 2.19
CA ASP A 15 8.37 4.38 3.54
C ASP A 15 7.54 3.74 4.64
N ILE A 16 6.46 3.04 4.30
CA ILE A 16 5.47 2.60 5.28
C ILE A 16 6.07 1.73 6.40
N ASN A 17 7.10 0.95 6.10
CA ASN A 17 7.74 0.09 7.10
C ASN A 17 8.35 0.88 8.25
N ARG A 18 8.80 2.09 7.96
CA ARG A 18 9.52 2.91 8.92
C ARG A 18 8.65 3.93 9.61
N MET A 19 7.37 4.00 9.23
CA MET A 19 6.45 4.99 9.79
C MET A 19 6.00 4.60 11.18
N GLU A 20 5.99 5.58 12.08
CA GLU A 20 5.36 5.47 13.38
C GLU A 20 3.89 5.87 13.25
N ILE A 21 3.13 5.69 14.32
CA ILE A 21 1.69 5.99 14.28
C ILE A 21 1.43 7.44 13.85
N TYR A 22 2.20 8.40 14.40
CA TYR A 22 1.99 9.80 14.03
C TYR A 22 2.35 10.07 12.56
N ASP A 23 3.29 9.30 12.00
CA ASP A 23 3.61 9.42 10.57
C ASP A 23 2.46 8.95 9.71
N LEU A 24 1.75 7.89 10.14
CA LEU A 24 0.58 7.42 9.42
C LEU A 24 -0.51 8.47 9.42
N ILE A 25 -0.71 9.14 10.55
CA ILE A 25 -1.71 10.21 10.64
C ILE A 25 -1.35 11.35 9.70
N ASP A 26 -0.08 11.73 9.64
CA ASP A 26 0.37 12.77 8.72
C ASP A 26 0.20 12.33 7.27
N ALA A 27 0.46 11.06 6.97
CA ALA A 27 0.27 10.54 5.61
C ALA A 27 -1.19 10.65 5.19
N VAL A 28 -2.13 10.35 6.10
CA VAL A 28 -3.56 10.46 5.79
C VAL A 28 -3.93 11.91 5.52
N LYS A 29 -3.37 12.86 6.26
CA LYS A 29 -3.61 14.28 5.98
C LYS A 29 -3.17 14.64 4.56
N LYS A 30 -2.03 14.13 4.13
CA LYS A 30 -1.56 14.38 2.76
C LYS A 30 -2.46 13.71 1.73
N MET A 31 -2.95 12.50 2.04
CA MET A 31 -3.85 11.79 1.13
C MET A 31 -5.18 12.51 0.99
N SER A 32 -5.60 13.28 2.00
CA SER A 32 -6.91 13.94 1.97
C SER A 32 -7.00 14.98 0.87
N LYS A 33 -5.88 15.51 0.36
CA LYS A 33 -5.94 16.43 -0.77
C LYS A 33 -6.34 15.73 -2.06
N TYR A 34 -6.27 14.40 -2.10
CA TYR A 34 -6.71 13.61 -3.24
C TYR A 34 -8.05 12.93 -3.00
N LYS A 35 -8.85 13.45 -2.05
CA LYS A 35 -10.09 12.81 -1.64
C LYS A 35 -11.02 12.54 -2.82
N LEU A 36 -11.10 13.47 -3.76
CA LEU A 36 -11.96 13.30 -4.95
C LEU A 36 -11.44 12.23 -5.91
N ASP A 37 -10.15 11.96 -5.87
CA ASP A 37 -9.51 10.97 -6.74
C ASP A 37 -8.98 9.79 -5.96
N ILE A 38 -9.58 9.51 -4.80
CA ILE A 38 -9.03 8.52 -3.89
C ILE A 38 -9.02 7.11 -4.49
N TYR A 39 -9.96 6.81 -5.38
CA TYR A 39 -9.96 5.48 -6.01
C TYR A 39 -8.73 5.28 -6.91
N ASP A 40 -8.26 6.33 -7.58
CA ASP A 40 -7.01 6.24 -8.33
C ASP A 40 -5.84 5.95 -7.39
N TYR A 41 -5.83 6.60 -6.24
CA TYR A 41 -4.81 6.38 -5.23
C TYR A 41 -4.81 4.91 -4.76
N LEU A 42 -5.99 4.39 -4.47
CA LEU A 42 -6.13 3.01 -4.02
C LEU A 42 -5.76 2.01 -5.10
N ASP A 43 -6.06 2.32 -6.35
CA ASP A 43 -5.69 1.45 -7.47
C ASP A 43 -4.17 1.38 -7.62
N ILE A 44 -3.47 2.50 -7.41
CA ILE A 44 -2.01 2.49 -7.46
C ILE A 44 -1.45 1.61 -6.34
N MET A 45 -2.04 1.67 -5.15
CA MET A 45 -1.63 0.78 -4.05
C MET A 45 -1.82 -0.69 -4.43
N MET A 46 -2.95 -1.00 -5.07
CA MET A 46 -3.20 -2.37 -5.50
C MET A 46 -2.17 -2.83 -6.53
N MET A 47 -1.83 -1.97 -7.48
CA MET A 47 -0.81 -2.29 -8.47
C MET A 47 0.54 -2.58 -7.82
N TRP A 48 0.89 -1.82 -6.77
CA TRP A 48 2.13 -2.01 -6.03
C TRP A 48 2.19 -3.40 -5.41
N TYR A 49 1.12 -3.80 -4.74
CA TYR A 49 1.11 -5.11 -4.07
C TYR A 49 0.98 -6.26 -5.07
N ARG A 50 0.41 -6.02 -6.23
CA ARG A 50 0.45 -7.00 -7.32
C ARG A 50 1.88 -7.21 -7.81
N ASP A 51 2.65 -6.13 -7.93
CA ASP A 51 4.04 -6.24 -8.30
C ASP A 51 4.82 -7.06 -7.26
N ILE A 52 4.57 -6.81 -5.98
CA ILE A 52 5.23 -7.57 -4.91
C ILE A 52 4.88 -9.06 -5.04
N LEU A 53 3.61 -9.36 -5.26
CA LEU A 53 3.19 -10.74 -5.44
C LEU A 53 3.87 -11.38 -6.65
N MET A 54 3.94 -10.65 -7.75
CA MET A 54 4.59 -11.14 -8.96
C MET A 54 6.05 -11.50 -8.69
N LEU A 55 6.74 -10.66 -7.94
CA LEU A 55 8.15 -10.93 -7.60
C LEU A 55 8.29 -12.15 -6.70
N LYS A 56 7.38 -12.31 -5.73
CA LYS A 56 7.45 -13.48 -4.86
C LYS A 56 7.23 -14.77 -5.63
N VAL A 57 6.34 -14.75 -6.62
CA VAL A 57 6.00 -15.94 -7.37
C VAL A 57 7.06 -16.26 -8.42
N SER A 58 7.50 -15.28 -9.19
CA SER A 58 8.35 -15.51 -10.36
C SER A 58 9.80 -15.11 -10.16
N GLY A 59 10.07 -14.16 -9.27
CA GLY A 59 11.41 -13.61 -9.10
C GLY A 59 11.86 -12.71 -10.23
N SER A 60 11.03 -12.51 -11.24
CA SER A 60 11.43 -11.79 -12.46
C SER A 60 10.86 -10.37 -12.46
N PRO A 61 11.70 -9.37 -12.82
CA PRO A 61 11.21 -7.99 -12.91
C PRO A 61 10.51 -7.66 -14.23
N ASP A 62 10.43 -8.62 -15.16
CA ASP A 62 10.01 -8.31 -16.52
C ASP A 62 8.58 -7.80 -16.63
N LYS A 63 7.69 -8.25 -15.73
CA LYS A 63 6.28 -7.94 -15.83
C LYS A 63 5.81 -6.93 -14.80
N LEU A 64 6.74 -6.26 -14.14
CA LEU A 64 6.38 -5.26 -13.14
C LEU A 64 5.79 -4.02 -13.78
N LEU A 65 4.83 -3.43 -13.09
CA LEU A 65 4.26 -2.15 -13.49
C LEU A 65 5.18 -0.99 -13.07
N PHE A 66 5.84 -1.14 -11.91
CA PHE A 66 6.76 -0.13 -11.39
C PHE A 66 8.19 -0.62 -11.54
N LYS A 67 8.63 -0.78 -12.78
CA LYS A 67 9.97 -1.36 -13.05
C LYS A 67 11.09 -0.55 -12.43
N GLU A 68 10.93 0.77 -12.38
CA GLU A 68 11.95 1.66 -11.83
C GLU A 68 12.07 1.51 -10.31
N GLU A 69 11.10 0.85 -9.67
CA GLU A 69 11.13 0.63 -8.23
C GLU A 69 11.47 -0.81 -7.86
N TYR A 70 12.11 -1.52 -8.77
CA TYR A 70 12.41 -2.94 -8.57
C TYR A 70 13.14 -3.22 -7.26
N ALA A 71 14.14 -2.41 -6.93
CA ALA A 71 14.94 -2.66 -5.72
C ALA A 71 14.08 -2.61 -4.46
N THR A 72 13.21 -1.60 -4.36
CA THR A 72 12.31 -1.47 -3.22
C THR A 72 11.28 -2.59 -3.20
N LEU A 73 10.69 -2.88 -4.35
CA LEU A 73 9.68 -3.95 -4.45
C LEU A 73 10.26 -5.29 -4.05
N LYS A 74 11.50 -5.58 -4.49
CA LYS A 74 12.15 -6.84 -4.14
C LYS A 74 12.41 -6.92 -2.64
N GLN A 75 12.86 -5.82 -2.05
CA GLN A 75 13.10 -5.79 -0.62
C GLN A 75 11.80 -6.05 0.16
N GLN A 76 10.72 -5.40 -0.24
CA GLN A 76 9.44 -5.60 0.41
C GLN A 76 8.92 -7.02 0.20
N ALA A 77 9.13 -7.57 -0.99
CA ALA A 77 8.71 -8.94 -1.27
C ALA A 77 9.42 -9.95 -0.36
N ASN A 78 10.64 -9.66 0.08
CA ASN A 78 11.38 -10.54 0.97
C ASN A 78 10.86 -10.53 2.40
N TYR A 79 10.14 -9.47 2.78
CA TYR A 79 9.67 -9.32 4.16
C TYR A 79 8.19 -9.67 4.35
N ILE A 80 7.37 -9.48 3.33
CA ILE A 80 5.94 -9.71 3.46
C ILE A 80 5.60 -11.16 3.08
N SER A 81 4.72 -11.79 3.85
CA SER A 81 4.27 -13.13 3.54
C SER A 81 3.17 -13.11 2.49
N TYR A 82 2.88 -14.27 1.88
CA TYR A 82 1.73 -14.38 0.98
C TYR A 82 0.44 -14.01 1.70
N GLU A 83 0.30 -14.45 2.94
CA GLU A 83 -0.88 -14.08 3.74
C GLU A 83 -0.93 -12.56 3.96
N GLY A 84 0.22 -11.95 4.22
CA GLY A 84 0.29 -10.50 4.38
C GLY A 84 -0.16 -9.76 3.14
N ILE A 85 0.25 -10.22 1.97
CA ILE A 85 -0.19 -9.62 0.70
C ILE A 85 -1.71 -9.76 0.56
N GLU A 86 -2.22 -10.95 0.85
CA GLU A 86 -3.67 -11.18 0.77
C GLU A 86 -4.43 -10.25 1.70
N ASN A 87 -3.93 -10.08 2.93
CA ASN A 87 -4.55 -9.19 3.90
C ASN A 87 -4.57 -7.74 3.41
N VAL A 88 -3.48 -7.30 2.78
CA VAL A 88 -3.43 -5.93 2.24
C VAL A 88 -4.43 -5.76 1.10
N LEU A 89 -4.50 -6.73 0.19
CA LEU A 89 -5.43 -6.64 -0.92
C LEU A 89 -6.88 -6.62 -0.43
N LYS A 90 -7.19 -7.43 0.58
CA LYS A 90 -8.53 -7.41 1.20
C LYS A 90 -8.81 -6.08 1.88
N ALA A 91 -7.81 -5.49 2.54
CA ALA A 91 -7.98 -4.20 3.19
C ALA A 91 -8.26 -3.10 2.17
N LEU A 92 -7.62 -3.16 1.01
CA LEU A 92 -7.87 -2.19 -0.06
C LEU A 92 -9.30 -2.29 -0.57
N ASP A 93 -9.82 -3.52 -0.73
CA ASP A 93 -11.22 -3.68 -1.11
C ASP A 93 -12.16 -3.18 -0.01
N LYS A 94 -11.82 -3.46 1.25
CA LYS A 94 -12.68 -3.07 2.37
C LYS A 94 -12.76 -1.56 2.53
N VAL A 95 -11.65 -0.85 2.28
CA VAL A 95 -11.69 0.60 2.42
C VAL A 95 -12.61 1.23 1.39
N LYS A 96 -12.68 0.67 0.18
CA LYS A 96 -13.61 1.17 -0.82
C LYS A 96 -15.05 1.05 -0.35
N VAL A 97 -15.39 -0.09 0.25
CA VAL A 97 -16.72 -0.31 0.79
C VAL A 97 -17.02 0.69 1.92
N ARG A 98 -16.05 0.91 2.80
CA ARG A 98 -16.22 1.87 3.90
C ARG A 98 -16.47 3.29 3.39
N LEU A 99 -15.70 3.70 2.38
CA LEU A 99 -15.87 5.05 1.82
C LEU A 99 -17.23 5.20 1.15
N GLU A 100 -17.71 4.16 0.45
CA GLU A 100 -19.03 4.18 -0.16
C GLU A 100 -20.14 4.22 0.87
N ALA A 101 -19.88 3.67 2.06
CA ALA A 101 -20.84 3.70 3.17
C ALA A 101 -20.69 4.94 4.04
N ASN A 102 -19.96 5.96 3.56
CA ASN A 102 -19.76 7.23 4.24
C ASN A 102 -19.05 7.12 5.59
N VAL A 103 -18.19 6.11 5.75
CA VAL A 103 -17.31 6.06 6.91
C VAL A 103 -16.33 7.25 6.80
N ASN A 104 -15.99 7.82 7.97
CA ASN A 104 -15.07 8.96 8.01
C ASN A 104 -13.80 8.65 7.22
N PHE A 105 -13.43 9.57 6.33
CA PHE A 105 -12.28 9.37 5.43
C PHE A 105 -10.99 9.09 6.21
N ASP A 106 -10.71 9.94 7.20
CA ASP A 106 -9.45 9.80 7.94
C ASP A 106 -9.37 8.46 8.66
N ILE A 107 -10.45 8.04 9.29
CA ILE A 107 -10.48 6.77 10.00
C ILE A 107 -10.30 5.60 9.01
N ALA A 108 -11.02 5.64 7.89
CA ALA A 108 -10.92 4.58 6.90
C ALA A 108 -9.49 4.44 6.38
N MET A 109 -8.84 5.57 6.08
CA MET A 109 -7.49 5.54 5.54
C MET A 109 -6.45 5.19 6.61
N GLU A 110 -6.65 5.64 7.85
CA GLU A 110 -5.75 5.27 8.94
C GLU A 110 -5.77 3.77 9.19
N LEU A 111 -6.97 3.18 9.18
CA LEU A 111 -7.09 1.73 9.34
C LEU A 111 -6.41 1.00 8.20
N LEU A 112 -6.54 1.50 6.98
CA LEU A 112 -5.87 0.90 5.83
C LEU A 112 -4.35 0.94 6.00
N LEU A 113 -3.79 2.10 6.30
CA LEU A 113 -2.34 2.24 6.42
C LEU A 113 -1.81 1.40 7.58
N LEU A 114 -2.55 1.34 8.68
CA LEU A 114 -2.14 0.51 9.81
C LEU A 114 -2.10 -0.97 9.42
N THR A 115 -3.12 -1.43 8.70
CA THR A 115 -3.16 -2.81 8.22
C THR A 115 -1.98 -3.10 7.30
N ILE A 116 -1.67 -2.18 6.39
CA ILE A 116 -0.53 -2.33 5.50
C ILE A 116 0.75 -2.44 6.31
N LYS A 117 0.95 -1.53 7.27
CA LYS A 117 2.16 -1.53 8.07
C LYS A 117 2.33 -2.84 8.83
N GLU A 118 1.25 -3.32 9.44
CA GLU A 118 1.29 -4.55 10.22
C GLU A 118 1.66 -5.76 9.38
N ASN A 119 1.20 -5.80 8.13
CA ASN A 119 1.48 -6.93 7.25
C ASN A 119 2.79 -6.78 6.49
N GLN A 120 3.19 -5.55 6.23
CA GLN A 120 4.40 -5.25 5.47
C GLN A 120 5.65 -5.69 6.23
N ASN A 121 5.62 -5.63 7.54
CA ASN A 121 6.77 -5.92 8.37
C ASN A 121 6.49 -7.15 9.24
N ASP A 122 6.02 -8.21 8.60
CA ASP A 122 5.52 -9.40 9.28
C ASP A 122 6.67 -10.36 9.60
N ARG A 123 7.41 -10.05 10.64
CA ARG A 123 8.52 -10.89 11.04
C ARG A 123 8.09 -12.16 11.75
N SER A 124 6.89 -12.16 12.32
CA SER A 124 6.41 -13.31 13.07
C SER A 124 6.27 -14.54 12.20
N ASN A 125 6.07 -14.36 10.90
CA ASN A 125 5.90 -15.47 9.97
C ASN A 125 7.20 -16.09 9.49
N ARG A 126 8.33 -15.62 10.00
CA ARG A 126 9.63 -16.11 9.57
C ARG A 126 10.33 -16.94 10.63
N SER A 127 9.74 -17.04 11.77
CA SER A 127 10.30 -17.83 12.86
C SER A 127 10.00 -19.31 12.72
#